data_a45a7f05a955663e9f6ba91bdce01f5c
#
_entry.id   a45a7f05a955663e9f6ba91bdce01f5c
#
_cell.length_a   1.000
_cell.length_b   1.000
_cell.length_c   1.000
_cell.angle_alpha   90.00
_cell.angle_beta   90.00
_cell.angle_gamma   90.00
#
_symmetry.space_group_name_H-M   'P 1'
#
loop_
_entity.id
_entity.type
_entity.pdbx_description
1 polymer ?
#
loop_
_entity_poly.entity_id
_entity_poly.type
_entity_poly.pdbx_seq_one_letter_code
_entity_poly.pdbx_strand_id
1 'polypeptide(L)'
;MTLPDADLTFAPASRADLPAIVAILATDRAFGERDSADPAFAAEYEAAFDAIAANNATTLYVAKRGGRVVGTFELIVVHALLRHGRCLAIAEAVHVAPDMRGQGVGKAMMAFARAEARRLGAGSLQLTTHLKRLPAHRFYEAAGFEPRHLGFKVELD
;
A
#
# COMPACT_ATOMS: atom_id res chain seq x y z
N MET A 1 -5.84 12.17 21.93
CA MET A 1 -4.56 11.77 21.28
C MET A 1 -4.38 10.30 21.55
N THR A 2 -4.73 9.45 20.59
CA THR A 2 -4.52 8.01 20.73
C THR A 2 -3.03 7.78 20.59
N LEU A 3 -2.40 7.22 21.64
CA LEU A 3 -1.02 6.76 21.59
C LEU A 3 -0.83 5.83 20.39
N PRO A 4 0.31 5.87 19.68
CA PRO A 4 0.60 4.88 18.68
C PRO A 4 0.49 3.50 19.34
N ASP A 5 -0.27 2.61 18.71
CA ASP A 5 -0.45 1.25 19.17
C ASP A 5 0.93 0.59 19.26
N ALA A 6 1.43 0.39 20.48
CA ALA A 6 2.78 -0.07 20.75
C ALA A 6 3.09 -1.44 20.11
N ASP A 7 2.04 -2.17 19.72
CA ASP A 7 2.16 -3.50 19.11
C ASP A 7 2.17 -3.47 17.57
N LEU A 8 1.95 -2.30 16.94
CA LEU A 8 1.94 -2.20 15.48
C LEU A 8 3.32 -1.83 14.95
N THR A 9 3.90 -2.73 14.17
CA THR A 9 5.22 -2.56 13.56
C THR A 9 5.13 -2.54 12.05
N PHE A 10 6.09 -1.89 11.38
CA PHE A 10 6.21 -1.77 9.93
C PHE A 10 7.58 -2.23 9.48
N ALA A 11 7.62 -3.02 8.42
CA ALA A 11 8.87 -3.49 7.82
C ALA A 11 8.67 -3.78 6.32
N PRO A 12 9.74 -3.79 5.52
CA PRO A 12 9.70 -4.41 4.22
C PRO A 12 9.23 -5.86 4.33
N ALA A 13 8.36 -6.28 3.43
CA ALA A 13 7.83 -7.64 3.41
C ALA A 13 8.95 -8.65 3.13
N SER A 14 8.89 -9.78 3.82
CA SER A 14 9.69 -10.96 3.52
C SER A 14 8.87 -11.97 2.71
N ARG A 15 9.54 -12.93 2.07
CA ARG A 15 8.86 -14.02 1.35
C ARG A 15 7.90 -14.79 2.28
N ALA A 16 8.23 -14.93 3.56
CA ALA A 16 7.37 -15.58 4.54
C ALA A 16 6.04 -14.84 4.78
N ASP A 17 5.99 -13.54 4.48
CA ASP A 17 4.77 -12.73 4.63
C ASP A 17 3.82 -12.87 3.43
N LEU A 18 4.32 -13.37 2.29
CA LEU A 18 3.58 -13.39 1.01
C LEU A 18 2.23 -14.09 1.09
N PRO A 19 2.07 -15.27 1.70
CA PRO A 19 0.76 -15.91 1.80
C PRO A 19 -0.26 -15.05 2.57
N ALA A 20 0.17 -14.38 3.64
CA ALA A 20 -0.70 -13.49 4.42
C ALA A 20 -1.07 -12.22 3.64
N ILE A 21 -0.13 -11.67 2.88
CA ILE A 21 -0.38 -10.52 1.99
C ILE A 21 -1.44 -10.91 0.95
N VAL A 22 -1.24 -12.00 0.23
CA VAL A 22 -2.18 -12.48 -0.81
C VAL A 22 -3.56 -12.74 -0.22
N ALA A 23 -3.64 -13.34 0.99
CA ALA A 23 -4.91 -13.53 1.68
C ALA A 23 -5.63 -12.20 1.96
N ILE A 24 -4.90 -11.14 2.32
CA ILE A 24 -5.49 -9.81 2.51
C ILE A 24 -5.97 -9.22 1.18
N LEU A 25 -5.17 -9.29 0.10
CA LEU A 25 -5.54 -8.81 -1.23
C LEU A 25 -6.80 -9.49 -1.74
N ALA A 26 -6.91 -10.82 -1.57
CA ALA A 26 -8.06 -11.62 -1.99
C ALA A 26 -9.38 -11.25 -1.28
N THR A 27 -9.32 -10.46 -0.21
CA THR A 27 -10.53 -9.95 0.46
C THR A 27 -11.16 -8.75 -0.25
N ASP A 28 -10.45 -8.12 -1.19
CA ASP A 28 -10.97 -6.98 -1.94
C ASP A 28 -11.79 -7.44 -3.15
N ARG A 29 -13.10 -7.48 -2.97
CA ARG A 29 -14.06 -7.87 -4.01
C ARG A 29 -14.90 -6.72 -4.54
N ALA A 30 -14.52 -5.47 -4.24
CA ALA A 30 -15.32 -4.30 -4.60
C ALA A 30 -15.60 -4.16 -6.11
N PHE A 31 -14.74 -4.74 -6.95
CA PHE A 31 -14.85 -4.70 -8.43
C PHE A 31 -14.63 -6.09 -9.06
N GLY A 32 -15.13 -7.13 -8.41
CA GLY A 32 -14.92 -8.52 -8.80
C GLY A 32 -13.71 -9.17 -8.13
N GLU A 33 -13.54 -10.45 -8.38
CA GLU A 33 -12.36 -11.20 -7.92
C GLU A 33 -11.17 -10.85 -8.82
N ARG A 34 -10.19 -10.18 -8.26
CA ARG A 34 -8.95 -9.80 -8.94
C ARG A 34 -7.75 -10.56 -8.41
N ASP A 35 -7.80 -10.88 -7.12
CA ASP A 35 -6.76 -11.58 -6.39
C ASP A 35 -7.34 -12.84 -5.74
N SER A 36 -6.55 -13.89 -5.66
CA SER A 36 -6.97 -15.18 -5.14
C SER A 36 -5.89 -15.80 -4.28
N ALA A 37 -6.28 -16.34 -3.13
CA ALA A 37 -5.41 -17.16 -2.29
C ALA A 37 -5.35 -18.63 -2.73
N ASP A 38 -5.94 -18.99 -3.88
CA ASP A 38 -5.85 -20.32 -4.45
C ASP A 38 -4.37 -20.64 -4.76
N PRO A 39 -3.84 -21.79 -4.30
CA PRO A 39 -2.47 -22.22 -4.58
C PRO A 39 -2.12 -22.27 -6.08
N ALA A 40 -3.12 -22.38 -6.97
CA ALA A 40 -2.91 -22.34 -8.41
C ALA A 40 -2.23 -21.03 -8.89
N PHE A 41 -2.41 -19.93 -8.17
CA PHE A 41 -1.81 -18.63 -8.49
C PHE A 41 -0.54 -18.31 -7.69
N ALA A 42 -0.07 -19.22 -6.82
CA ALA A 42 1.07 -18.95 -5.92
C ALA A 42 2.34 -18.56 -6.70
N ALA A 43 2.65 -19.26 -7.80
CA ALA A 43 3.83 -18.99 -8.61
C ALA A 43 3.83 -17.59 -9.23
N GLU A 44 2.66 -17.05 -9.59
CA GLU A 44 2.51 -15.71 -10.14
C GLU A 44 2.82 -14.64 -9.09
N TYR A 45 2.32 -14.80 -7.86
CA TYR A 45 2.61 -13.91 -6.75
C TYR A 45 4.07 -13.99 -6.30
N GLU A 46 4.67 -15.18 -6.31
CA GLU A 46 6.11 -15.33 -6.00
C GLU A 46 6.98 -14.63 -7.05
N ALA A 47 6.66 -14.77 -8.33
CA ALA A 47 7.37 -14.07 -9.39
C ALA A 47 7.21 -12.54 -9.29
N ALA A 48 6.01 -12.07 -8.96
CA ALA A 48 5.76 -10.64 -8.72
C ALA A 48 6.54 -10.13 -7.49
N PHE A 49 6.57 -10.90 -6.40
CA PHE A 49 7.36 -10.56 -5.21
C PHE A 49 8.84 -10.42 -5.54
N ASP A 50 9.40 -11.37 -6.31
CA ASP A 50 10.81 -11.33 -6.73
C ASP A 50 11.11 -10.12 -7.61
N ALA A 51 10.20 -9.77 -8.53
CA ALA A 51 10.33 -8.59 -9.36
C ALA A 51 10.30 -7.29 -8.54
N ILE A 52 9.41 -7.20 -7.54
CA ILE A 52 9.36 -6.06 -6.61
C ILE A 52 10.65 -6.00 -5.78
N ALA A 53 11.10 -7.11 -5.23
CA ALA A 53 12.32 -7.18 -4.42
C ALA A 53 13.59 -6.79 -5.20
N ALA A 54 13.61 -7.04 -6.51
CA ALA A 54 14.71 -6.64 -7.40
C ALA A 54 14.62 -5.17 -7.84
N ASN A 55 13.49 -4.49 -7.59
CA ASN A 55 13.27 -3.12 -8.04
C ASN A 55 13.63 -2.13 -6.93
N ASN A 56 14.72 -1.39 -7.12
CA ASN A 56 15.18 -0.40 -6.16
C ASN A 56 14.22 0.79 -5.94
N ALA A 57 13.26 1.00 -6.84
CA ALA A 57 12.28 2.09 -6.73
C ALA A 57 11.03 1.69 -5.94
N THR A 58 10.76 0.39 -5.76
CA THR A 58 9.55 -0.12 -5.12
C THR A 58 9.89 -0.94 -3.89
N THR A 59 9.19 -0.69 -2.79
CA THR A 59 9.26 -1.52 -1.59
C THR A 59 7.86 -1.93 -1.17
N LEU A 60 7.64 -3.23 -1.05
CA LEU A 60 6.43 -3.80 -0.46
C LEU A 60 6.58 -3.80 1.06
N TYR A 61 5.67 -3.13 1.75
CA TYR A 61 5.65 -3.04 3.21
C TYR A 61 4.52 -3.87 3.83
N VAL A 62 4.77 -4.37 5.01
CA VAL A 62 3.77 -4.99 5.88
C VAL A 62 3.62 -4.23 7.18
N ALA A 63 2.38 -4.13 7.65
CA ALA A 63 2.03 -3.78 9.01
C ALA A 63 1.77 -5.07 9.79
N LYS A 64 2.43 -5.24 10.94
CA LYS A 64 2.27 -6.42 11.80
C LYS A 64 1.80 -6.00 13.19
N ARG A 65 0.87 -6.77 13.75
CA ARG A 65 0.44 -6.67 15.14
C ARG A 65 0.61 -8.04 15.80
N GLY A 66 1.39 -8.10 16.88
CA GLY A 66 1.71 -9.38 17.51
C GLY A 66 2.36 -10.40 16.56
N GLY A 67 3.17 -9.95 15.60
CA GLY A 67 3.78 -10.81 14.58
C GLY A 67 2.89 -11.19 13.39
N ARG A 68 1.56 -10.96 13.47
CA ARG A 68 0.63 -11.22 12.38
C ARG A 68 0.60 -10.06 11.39
N VAL A 69 0.64 -10.34 10.09
CA VAL A 69 0.42 -9.35 9.04
C VAL A 69 -1.04 -8.89 9.08
N VAL A 70 -1.25 -7.60 9.28
CA VAL A 70 -2.57 -6.97 9.40
C VAL A 70 -2.83 -5.90 8.34
N GLY A 71 -1.81 -5.55 7.57
CA GLY A 71 -1.92 -4.62 6.45
C GLY A 71 -0.71 -4.69 5.54
N THR A 72 -0.87 -4.17 4.34
CA THR A 72 0.17 -4.14 3.32
C THR A 72 -0.01 -2.94 2.40
N PHE A 73 1.08 -2.45 1.83
CA PHE A 73 1.08 -1.45 0.75
C PHE A 73 2.43 -1.46 0.04
N GLU A 74 2.44 -0.98 -1.18
CA GLU A 74 3.67 -0.70 -1.93
C GLU A 74 3.99 0.79 -1.84
N LEU A 75 5.27 1.12 -1.68
CA LEU A 75 5.80 2.48 -1.77
C LEU A 75 6.76 2.55 -2.95
N ILE A 76 6.42 3.39 -3.93
CA ILE A 76 7.20 3.56 -5.15
C ILE A 76 7.82 4.96 -5.12
N VAL A 77 9.14 5.05 -5.28
CA VAL A 77 9.86 6.32 -5.40
C VAL A 77 10.10 6.60 -6.88
N VAL A 78 9.53 7.70 -7.36
CA VAL A 78 9.62 8.09 -8.77
C VAL A 78 10.55 9.29 -8.90
N HIS A 79 11.64 9.11 -9.63
CA HIS A 79 12.53 10.21 -10.02
C HIS A 79 12.00 10.89 -11.29
N ALA A 80 11.91 12.21 -11.27
CA ALA A 80 11.39 13.00 -12.38
C ALA A 80 12.23 14.26 -12.61
N LEU A 81 12.27 14.73 -13.83
CA LEU A 81 12.94 16.00 -14.15
C LEU A 81 12.13 17.22 -13.71
N LEU A 82 10.82 17.07 -13.58
CA LEU A 82 9.92 18.14 -13.15
C LEU A 82 10.31 18.69 -11.77
N ARG A 83 9.99 19.97 -11.55
CA ARG A 83 10.22 20.66 -10.28
C ARG A 83 11.69 20.58 -9.83
N HIS A 84 12.63 20.80 -10.77
CA HIS A 84 14.07 20.78 -10.52
C HIS A 84 14.58 19.41 -10.01
N GLY A 85 14.07 18.32 -10.58
CA GLY A 85 14.50 16.96 -10.23
C GLY A 85 13.95 16.44 -8.91
N ARG A 86 12.90 17.04 -8.37
CA ARG A 86 12.28 16.59 -7.12
C ARG A 86 11.57 15.26 -7.34
N CYS A 87 11.97 14.24 -6.60
CA CYS A 87 11.28 12.96 -6.63
C CYS A 87 9.95 13.00 -5.85
N LEU A 88 9.07 12.09 -6.18
CA LEU A 88 7.81 11.87 -5.49
C LEU A 88 7.68 10.40 -5.09
N ALA A 89 6.83 10.12 -4.12
CA ALA A 89 6.47 8.76 -3.76
C ALA A 89 5.00 8.48 -4.11
N ILE A 90 4.71 7.23 -4.43
CA ILE A 90 3.36 6.73 -4.69
C ILE A 90 3.10 5.58 -3.73
N ALA A 91 1.97 5.61 -3.03
CA ALA A 91 1.47 4.48 -2.27
C ALA A 91 0.46 3.72 -3.14
N GLU A 92 0.71 2.43 -3.35
CA GLU A 92 -0.15 1.55 -4.15
C GLU A 92 -0.59 0.33 -3.32
N ALA A 93 -1.65 -0.35 -3.77
CA ALA A 93 -2.15 -1.59 -3.18
C ALA A 93 -2.36 -1.52 -1.66
N VAL A 94 -2.86 -0.40 -1.15
CA VAL A 94 -3.07 -0.20 0.29
C VAL A 94 -4.24 -1.04 0.79
N HIS A 95 -3.95 -2.04 1.61
CA HIS A 95 -4.96 -2.96 2.15
C HIS A 95 -4.78 -3.20 3.65
N VAL A 96 -5.89 -3.33 4.37
CA VAL A 96 -5.95 -3.70 5.79
C VAL A 96 -6.80 -4.96 5.91
N ALA A 97 -6.33 -5.91 6.71
CA ALA A 97 -7.07 -7.14 7.02
C ALA A 97 -8.49 -6.79 7.50
N PRO A 98 -9.54 -7.49 7.03
CA PRO A 98 -10.93 -7.13 7.32
C PRO A 98 -11.26 -6.99 8.80
N ASP A 99 -10.76 -7.91 9.62
CA ASP A 99 -10.96 -7.93 11.07
C ASP A 99 -10.19 -6.82 11.82
N MET A 100 -9.30 -6.12 11.14
CA MET A 100 -8.49 -5.04 11.69
C MET A 100 -8.89 -3.65 11.19
N ARG A 101 -9.90 -3.59 10.32
CA ARG A 101 -10.45 -2.32 9.83
C ARG A 101 -11.12 -1.54 10.95
N GLY A 102 -11.12 -0.22 10.86
CA GLY A 102 -11.69 0.65 11.89
C GLY A 102 -10.88 0.75 13.19
N GLN A 103 -9.73 0.05 13.29
CA GLN A 103 -8.87 0.04 14.48
C GLN A 103 -7.60 0.89 14.35
N GLY A 104 -7.59 1.83 13.40
CA GLY A 104 -6.47 2.76 13.24
C GLY A 104 -5.28 2.24 12.41
N VAL A 105 -5.27 0.97 12.00
CA VAL A 105 -4.16 0.37 11.22
C VAL A 105 -3.89 1.15 9.94
N GLY A 106 -4.91 1.42 9.15
CA GLY A 106 -4.75 2.19 7.90
C GLY A 106 -4.19 3.59 8.13
N LYS A 107 -4.64 4.28 9.19
CA LYS A 107 -4.12 5.61 9.56
C LYS A 107 -2.63 5.54 9.92
N ALA A 108 -2.23 4.55 10.69
CA ALA A 108 -0.84 4.31 11.07
C ALA A 108 0.02 3.95 9.83
N MET A 109 -0.51 3.13 8.91
CA MET A 109 0.14 2.81 7.63
C MET A 109 0.42 4.09 6.82
N MET A 110 -0.55 5.00 6.69
CA MET A 110 -0.36 6.25 5.94
C MET A 110 0.60 7.20 6.63
N ALA A 111 0.62 7.24 7.95
CA ALA A 111 1.60 8.00 8.71
C ALA A 111 3.02 7.46 8.49
N PHE A 112 3.19 6.14 8.53
CA PHE A 112 4.46 5.47 8.24
C PHE A 112 4.89 5.72 6.78
N ALA A 113 4.01 5.52 5.80
CA ALA A 113 4.30 5.74 4.39
C ALA A 113 4.76 7.18 4.12
N ARG A 114 4.16 8.16 4.79
CA ARG A 114 4.57 9.58 4.70
C ARG A 114 5.95 9.83 5.30
N ALA A 115 6.24 9.25 6.46
CA ALA A 115 7.55 9.37 7.11
C ALA A 115 8.63 8.70 6.26
N GLU A 116 8.35 7.52 5.74
CA GLU A 116 9.27 6.75 4.91
C GLU A 116 9.52 7.41 3.55
N ALA A 117 8.49 7.92 2.88
CA ALA A 117 8.62 8.69 1.66
C ALA A 117 9.55 9.91 1.87
N ARG A 118 9.39 10.61 2.99
CA ARG A 118 10.26 11.73 3.36
C ARG A 118 11.69 11.28 3.60
N ARG A 119 11.90 10.17 4.30
CA ARG A 119 13.22 9.57 4.54
C ARG A 119 13.92 9.21 3.23
N LEU A 120 13.18 8.73 2.25
CA LEU A 120 13.66 8.40 0.91
C LEU A 120 13.83 9.64 -0.02
N GLY A 121 13.63 10.85 0.50
CA GLY A 121 13.85 12.09 -0.23
C GLY A 121 12.69 12.55 -1.11
N ALA A 122 11.53 11.88 -1.03
CA ALA A 122 10.36 12.30 -1.78
C ALA A 122 9.79 13.62 -1.25
N GLY A 123 9.47 14.51 -2.16
CA GLY A 123 8.89 15.81 -1.83
C GLY A 123 7.36 15.80 -1.73
N SER A 124 6.72 14.71 -2.13
CA SER A 124 5.29 14.48 -1.99
C SER A 124 4.99 12.99 -1.96
N LEU A 125 3.89 12.62 -1.33
CA LEU A 125 3.30 11.29 -1.39
C LEU A 125 1.94 11.40 -2.07
N GLN A 126 1.69 10.59 -3.06
CA GLN A 126 0.41 10.51 -3.77
C GLN A 126 -0.11 9.07 -3.80
N LEU A 127 -1.38 8.93 -4.10
CA LEU A 127 -2.04 7.66 -4.33
C LEU A 127 -3.22 7.85 -5.28
N THR A 128 -3.74 6.77 -5.80
CA THR A 128 -5.00 6.76 -6.52
C THR A 128 -6.00 5.84 -5.83
N THR A 129 -7.27 6.15 -5.94
CA THR A 129 -8.36 5.28 -5.51
C THR A 129 -9.50 5.39 -6.51
N HIS A 130 -10.23 4.30 -6.69
CA HIS A 130 -11.33 4.26 -7.65
C HIS A 130 -12.43 5.25 -7.25
N LEU A 131 -13.00 5.97 -8.23
CA LEU A 131 -14.03 6.99 -8.02
C LEU A 131 -15.25 6.51 -7.22
N LYS A 132 -15.60 5.23 -7.32
CA LYS A 132 -16.74 4.62 -6.59
C LYS A 132 -16.40 4.23 -5.15
N ARG A 133 -15.14 4.31 -4.71
CA ARG A 133 -14.72 3.96 -3.35
C ARG A 133 -14.88 5.12 -2.38
N LEU A 134 -16.09 5.61 -2.18
CA LEU A 134 -16.37 6.76 -1.32
C LEU A 134 -15.87 6.62 0.12
N PRO A 135 -15.91 5.45 0.78
CA PRO A 135 -15.29 5.28 2.09
C PRO A 135 -13.77 5.51 2.07
N ALA A 136 -13.08 5.06 1.01
CA ALA A 136 -11.63 5.28 0.86
C ALA A 136 -11.32 6.77 0.63
N HIS A 137 -12.14 7.50 -0.13
CA HIS A 137 -11.98 8.94 -0.32
C HIS A 137 -12.00 9.66 1.04
N ARG A 138 -13.04 9.43 1.85
CA ARG A 138 -13.14 10.02 3.20
C ARG A 138 -11.97 9.65 4.09
N PHE A 139 -11.49 8.40 4.00
CA PHE A 139 -10.34 7.94 4.76
C PHE A 139 -9.07 8.71 4.37
N TYR A 140 -8.77 8.85 3.08
CA TYR A 140 -7.57 9.55 2.63
C TYR A 140 -7.63 11.06 2.91
N GLU A 141 -8.79 11.69 2.75
CA GLU A 141 -8.99 13.09 3.14
C GLU A 141 -8.74 13.29 4.65
N ALA A 142 -9.28 12.42 5.50
CA ALA A 142 -9.01 12.43 6.94
C ALA A 142 -7.55 12.16 7.29
N ALA A 143 -6.82 11.43 6.42
CA ALA A 143 -5.37 11.22 6.54
C ALA A 143 -4.54 12.40 5.97
N GLY A 144 -5.19 13.48 5.51
CA GLY A 144 -4.54 14.70 5.02
C GLY A 144 -4.12 14.67 3.56
N PHE A 145 -4.69 13.75 2.75
CA PHE A 145 -4.56 13.80 1.30
C PHE A 145 -5.63 14.71 0.70
N GLU A 146 -5.29 15.38 -0.38
CA GLU A 146 -6.20 16.26 -1.11
C GLU A 146 -6.49 15.68 -2.50
N PRO A 147 -7.76 15.63 -2.94
CA PRO A 147 -8.14 15.12 -4.27
C PRO A 147 -7.85 16.18 -5.35
N ARG A 148 -6.60 16.31 -5.74
CA ARG A 148 -6.15 17.37 -6.68
C ARG A 148 -6.06 16.91 -8.14
N HIS A 149 -6.16 15.60 -8.42
CA HIS A 149 -5.92 15.06 -9.76
C HIS A 149 -6.97 14.02 -10.11
N LEU A 150 -7.29 13.92 -11.39
CA LEU A 150 -8.04 12.80 -11.96
C LEU A 150 -7.05 11.79 -12.55
N GLY A 151 -7.24 10.52 -12.24
CA GLY A 151 -6.51 9.42 -12.85
C GLY A 151 -7.21 8.95 -14.11
N PHE A 152 -6.45 8.74 -15.18
CA PHE A 152 -6.92 8.10 -16.41
C PHE A 152 -6.19 6.78 -16.57
N LYS A 153 -6.93 5.74 -16.95
CA LYS A 153 -6.40 4.40 -17.14
C LYS A 153 -6.87 3.85 -18.49
N VAL A 154 -5.97 3.18 -19.17
CA VAL A 154 -6.28 2.34 -20.35
C VAL A 154 -5.74 0.95 -20.08
N GLU A 155 -6.51 -0.07 -20.34
CA GLU A 155 -6.01 -1.45 -20.31
C GLU A 155 -5.18 -1.70 -21.56
N LEU A 156 -4.08 -2.42 -21.40
CA LEU A 156 -3.19 -2.82 -22.50
C LEU A 156 -3.39 -4.31 -22.75
N ASP A 157 -3.71 -4.68 -24.00
CA ASP A 157 -3.92 -6.07 -24.43
C ASP A 157 -2.60 -6.85 -24.48
#